data_a5cd6c9a16180f34ca0024e03ff8d894
#
_entry.id   a5cd6c9a16180f34ca0024e03ff8d894
#
_cell.length_a   1.000
_cell.length_b   1.000
_cell.length_c   1.000
_cell.angle_alpha   90.00
_cell.angle_beta   90.00
_cell.angle_gamma   90.00
#
_symmetry.space_group_name_H-M   'P 1'
#
loop_
_entity.id
_entity.type
_entity.pdbx_description
1 polymer ?
#
loop_
_entity_poly.entity_id
_entity_poly.type
_entity_poly.pdbx_seq_one_letter_code
_entity_poly.pdbx_strand_id
1 'polypeptide(L)'
;MQWHNEPAIWQRTAGVLQVNADPGTDFWRVTGYGYTRDNGHLYGQVAPGDVDVAAVIRGGFRGQYDQAGLMLRADERVWLKCGVEYFYGRLRLSTVVTVGYSSWMMADLPEGTSEVGLSLS
;
A
#
# COMPACT_ATOMS: atom_id res chain seq x y z
N MET A 1 17.13 -4.11 -1.56
CA MET A 1 15.65 -4.22 -1.52
C MET A 1 15.21 -5.62 -1.87
N GLN A 2 14.22 -6.12 -1.17
CA GLN A 2 13.69 -7.47 -1.34
C GLN A 2 12.18 -7.44 -1.37
N TRP A 3 11.58 -8.43 -2.04
CA TRP A 3 10.15 -8.65 -2.00
C TRP A 3 9.74 -9.44 -0.76
N HIS A 4 8.68 -8.98 -0.14
CA HIS A 4 7.82 -9.76 0.74
C HIS A 4 6.56 -10.06 -0.07
N ASN A 5 6.31 -11.34 -0.36
CA ASN A 5 5.28 -11.79 -1.30
C ASN A 5 5.49 -11.21 -2.71
N GLU A 6 6.50 -11.70 -3.41
CA GLU A 6 6.83 -11.21 -4.75
C GLU A 6 5.66 -11.38 -5.71
N PRO A 7 5.25 -10.32 -6.46
CA PRO A 7 4.21 -10.45 -7.47
C PRO A 7 4.68 -11.25 -8.67
N ALA A 8 3.75 -11.87 -9.38
CA ALA A 8 4.08 -12.68 -10.55
C ALA A 8 4.64 -11.85 -11.70
N ILE A 9 4.20 -10.59 -11.85
CA ILE A 9 4.60 -9.71 -12.95
C ILE A 9 5.07 -8.37 -12.40
N TRP A 10 6.35 -8.10 -12.55
CA TRP A 10 6.91 -6.81 -12.17
C TRP A 10 8.21 -6.54 -12.91
N GLN A 11 8.60 -5.28 -12.96
CA GLN A 11 9.91 -4.87 -13.46
C GLN A 11 10.38 -3.59 -12.79
N ARG A 12 11.68 -3.39 -12.74
CA ARG A 12 12.30 -2.17 -12.26
C ARG A 12 13.28 -1.64 -13.32
N THR A 13 13.05 -0.41 -13.75
CA THR A 13 13.87 0.23 -14.80
C THR A 13 13.99 1.71 -14.50
N ALA A 14 15.20 2.25 -14.48
CA ALA A 14 15.48 3.68 -14.32
C ALA A 14 14.77 4.31 -13.12
N GLY A 15 14.79 3.64 -11.96
CA GLY A 15 14.17 4.15 -10.75
C GLY A 15 12.65 4.01 -10.69
N VAL A 16 12.03 3.39 -11.68
CA VAL A 16 10.59 3.13 -11.72
C VAL A 16 10.34 1.65 -11.43
N LEU A 17 9.52 1.39 -10.42
CA LEU A 17 9.02 0.05 -10.10
C LEU A 17 7.62 -0.09 -10.68
N GLN A 18 7.45 -1.04 -11.59
CA GLN A 18 6.19 -1.31 -12.27
C GLN A 18 5.69 -2.68 -11.84
N VAL A 19 4.47 -2.73 -11.33
CA VAL A 19 3.91 -3.93 -10.70
C VAL A 19 2.48 -4.18 -11.20
N ASN A 20 2.21 -5.44 -11.55
CA ASN A 20 0.85 -5.93 -11.68
C ASN A 20 0.54 -6.72 -10.41
N ALA A 21 -0.30 -6.18 -9.54
CA ALA A 21 -0.67 -6.85 -8.30
C ALA A 21 -1.43 -8.15 -8.60
N ASP A 22 -1.08 -9.22 -7.89
CA ASP A 22 -1.81 -10.48 -7.99
C ASP A 22 -3.20 -10.31 -7.38
N PRO A 23 -4.23 -10.95 -7.94
CA PRO A 23 -5.59 -10.82 -7.40
C PRO A 23 -5.70 -11.41 -5.98
N GLY A 24 -6.57 -10.83 -5.17
CA GLY A 24 -6.85 -11.31 -3.83
C GLY A 24 -5.76 -11.04 -2.81
N THR A 25 -4.89 -10.07 -3.05
CA THR A 25 -3.78 -9.72 -2.13
C THR A 25 -4.07 -8.45 -1.35
N ASP A 26 -3.67 -8.41 -0.08
CA ASP A 26 -3.85 -7.25 0.80
C ASP A 26 -3.00 -7.38 2.06
N PHE A 27 -2.92 -6.28 2.80
CA PHE A 27 -2.49 -6.23 4.20
C PHE A 27 -3.65 -5.69 5.03
N TRP A 28 -4.25 -6.52 5.83
CA TRP A 28 -5.40 -6.15 6.67
C TRP A 28 -5.52 -7.09 7.87
N ARG A 29 -5.93 -6.56 9.02
CA ARG A 29 -6.18 -7.39 10.20
C ARG A 29 -7.52 -7.08 10.84
N VAL A 30 -8.45 -8.02 10.72
CA VAL A 30 -9.68 -8.24 11.48
C VAL A 30 -10.76 -7.17 11.31
N THR A 31 -10.48 -5.91 11.59
CA THR A 31 -11.48 -4.83 11.73
C THR A 31 -12.47 -4.76 10.56
N GLY A 32 -13.75 -4.75 10.84
CA GLY A 32 -14.84 -4.58 9.89
C GLY A 32 -15.16 -5.79 9.02
N TYR A 33 -14.19 -6.66 8.76
CA TYR A 33 -14.34 -7.78 7.81
C TYR A 33 -14.16 -9.15 8.45
N GLY A 34 -13.59 -9.23 9.64
CA GLY A 34 -13.37 -10.50 10.34
C GLY A 34 -12.27 -11.39 9.76
N TYR A 35 -11.47 -10.92 8.81
CA TYR A 35 -10.39 -11.69 8.22
C TYR A 35 -9.03 -11.02 8.42
N THR A 36 -7.98 -11.81 8.21
CA THR A 36 -6.59 -11.34 8.19
C THR A 36 -5.99 -11.66 6.82
N ARG A 37 -5.33 -10.68 6.21
CA ARG A 37 -4.54 -10.82 4.99
C ARG A 37 -3.13 -10.33 5.26
N ASP A 38 -2.14 -11.12 4.90
CA ASP A 38 -0.72 -10.76 4.96
C ASP A 38 -0.02 -11.19 3.67
N ASN A 39 -0.73 -11.17 2.56
CA ASN A 39 -0.26 -11.60 1.25
C ASN A 39 -0.05 -10.44 0.27
N GLY A 40 -0.15 -9.21 0.72
CA GLY A 40 0.17 -8.05 -0.10
C GLY A 40 1.64 -8.04 -0.54
N HIS A 41 1.94 -7.31 -1.59
CA HIS A 41 3.29 -7.20 -2.12
C HIS A 41 4.02 -6.01 -1.47
N LEU A 42 5.16 -6.27 -0.85
CA LEU A 42 6.00 -5.22 -0.27
C LEU A 42 7.42 -5.34 -0.83
N TYR A 43 7.87 -4.30 -1.50
CA TYR A 43 9.26 -4.18 -1.96
C TYR A 43 10.01 -3.26 -1.02
N GLY A 44 10.90 -3.80 -0.20
CA GLY A 44 11.48 -3.03 0.88
C GLY A 44 12.85 -3.48 1.34
N GLN A 45 13.33 -2.80 2.34
CA GLN A 45 14.58 -3.11 3.02
C GLN A 45 14.45 -2.82 4.51
N VAL A 46 15.29 -3.45 5.30
CA VAL A 46 15.36 -3.17 6.73
C VAL A 46 15.98 -1.78 6.95
N ALA A 47 15.33 -0.99 7.79
CA ALA A 47 15.81 0.33 8.19
C ALA A 47 16.12 0.31 9.69
N PRO A 48 17.38 0.46 10.11
CA PRO A 48 17.79 0.34 11.53
C PRO A 48 17.72 1.67 12.28
N GLY A 49 16.62 2.35 12.28
CA GLY A 49 16.48 3.64 12.96
C GLY A 49 15.45 4.50 12.28
N ASP A 50 15.60 5.81 12.43
CA ASP A 50 14.70 6.77 11.79
C ASP A 50 14.80 6.63 10.26
N VAL A 51 13.67 6.74 9.58
CA VAL A 51 13.60 6.57 8.15
C VAL A 51 12.66 7.60 7.53
N ASP A 52 13.08 8.11 6.38
CA ASP A 52 12.24 8.92 5.49
C ASP A 52 11.99 8.12 4.21
N VAL A 53 10.74 7.95 3.84
CA VAL A 53 10.34 7.20 2.65
C VAL A 53 9.45 8.08 1.80
N ALA A 54 9.73 8.14 0.51
CA ALA A 54 8.92 8.90 -0.44
C ALA A 54 8.78 8.15 -1.76
N ALA A 55 7.64 8.32 -2.40
CA ALA A 55 7.39 7.77 -3.73
C ALA A 55 6.31 8.57 -4.45
N VAL A 56 6.34 8.51 -5.76
CA VAL A 56 5.26 8.99 -6.60
C VAL A 56 4.50 7.77 -7.13
N ILE A 57 3.21 7.74 -6.87
CA ILE A 57 2.33 6.62 -7.22
C ILE A 57 1.49 6.99 -8.43
N ARG A 58 1.52 6.14 -9.45
CA ARG A 58 0.64 6.20 -10.63
C ARG A 58 0.11 4.80 -10.89
N GLY A 59 -1.13 4.67 -11.35
CA GLY A 59 -1.66 3.36 -11.68
C GLY A 59 -3.01 3.38 -12.37
N GLY A 60 -3.37 2.23 -12.95
CA GLY A 60 -4.67 1.98 -13.55
C GLY A 60 -5.66 1.41 -12.54
N PHE A 61 -5.86 2.10 -11.43
CA PHE A 61 -6.77 1.67 -10.37
C PHE A 61 -8.22 1.68 -10.88
N ARG A 62 -8.92 0.57 -10.80
CA ARG A 62 -10.27 0.42 -11.35
C ARG A 62 -11.17 -0.53 -10.57
N GLY A 63 -10.62 -1.37 -9.71
CA GLY A 63 -11.36 -2.31 -8.89
C GLY A 63 -11.44 -1.85 -7.44
N GLN A 64 -12.52 -2.21 -6.76
CA GLN A 64 -12.70 -1.91 -5.34
C GLN A 64 -11.49 -2.43 -4.55
N TYR A 65 -10.89 -1.56 -3.74
CA TYR A 65 -9.69 -1.81 -2.93
C TYR A 65 -8.37 -1.91 -3.71
N ASP A 66 -8.33 -1.66 -5.02
CA ASP A 66 -7.04 -1.50 -5.71
C ASP A 66 -6.24 -0.39 -5.02
N GLN A 67 -5.00 -0.68 -4.63
CA GLN A 67 -4.22 0.25 -3.81
C GLN A 67 -2.72 0.12 -4.04
N ALA A 68 -2.02 1.20 -3.79
CA ALA A 68 -0.57 1.23 -3.78
C ALA A 68 -0.08 2.37 -2.87
N GLY A 69 1.08 2.21 -2.27
CA GLY A 69 1.62 3.24 -1.39
C GLY A 69 2.91 2.86 -0.71
N LEU A 70 3.12 3.48 0.43
CA LEU A 70 4.28 3.28 1.30
C LEU A 70 3.88 2.45 2.51
N MET A 71 4.83 1.68 3.05
CA MET A 71 4.60 0.87 4.23
C MET A 71 5.81 0.88 5.15
N LEU A 72 5.55 1.02 6.43
CA LEU A 72 6.50 0.74 7.50
C LEU A 72 6.00 -0.49 8.25
N ARG A 73 6.83 -1.52 8.35
CA ARG A 73 6.41 -2.81 8.89
C ARG A 73 7.42 -3.31 9.91
N ALA A 74 6.97 -3.52 11.15
CA ALA A 74 7.76 -4.20 12.17
C ALA A 74 7.60 -5.73 12.05
N ASP A 75 6.37 -6.19 11.91
CA ASP A 75 6.01 -7.60 11.72
C ASP A 75 4.59 -7.72 11.12
N GLU A 76 4.05 -8.93 11.05
CA GLU A 76 2.71 -9.18 10.49
C GLU A 76 1.57 -8.52 11.27
N ARG A 77 1.82 -8.14 12.53
CA ARG A 77 0.81 -7.59 13.44
C ARG A 77 0.96 -6.09 13.70
N VAL A 78 2.10 -5.52 13.35
CA VAL A 78 2.42 -4.11 13.62
C VAL A 78 2.98 -3.48 12.36
N TRP A 79 2.17 -2.64 11.73
CA TRP A 79 2.56 -1.93 10.51
C TRP A 79 1.66 -0.73 10.23
N LEU A 80 2.16 0.15 9.40
CA LEU A 80 1.43 1.31 8.88
C LEU A 80 1.56 1.30 7.36
N LYS A 81 0.47 1.47 6.65
CA LYS A 81 0.49 1.75 5.21
C LYS A 81 -0.25 3.04 4.92
N CYS A 82 0.30 3.82 4.00
CA CYS A 82 -0.29 5.06 3.53
C CYS A 82 -0.19 5.09 2.01
N GLY A 83 -1.30 5.34 1.33
CA GLY A 83 -1.28 5.33 -0.12
C GLY A 83 -2.57 5.78 -0.74
N VAL A 84 -2.74 5.40 -2.00
CA VAL A 84 -3.97 5.60 -2.73
C VAL A 84 -4.76 4.30 -2.77
N GLU A 85 -6.06 4.42 -2.70
CA GLU A 85 -6.98 3.29 -2.72
C GLU A 85 -8.21 3.64 -3.55
N TYR A 86 -8.57 2.75 -4.46
CA TYR A 86 -9.78 2.89 -5.25
C TYR A 86 -10.95 2.33 -4.45
N PHE A 87 -11.87 3.19 -4.06
CA PHE A 87 -12.96 2.85 -3.15
C PHE A 87 -14.26 3.53 -3.61
N TYR A 88 -15.27 2.73 -3.92
CA TYR A 88 -16.55 3.17 -4.47
C TYR A 88 -16.39 4.13 -5.66
N GLY A 89 -15.66 3.68 -6.68
CA GLY A 89 -15.52 4.38 -7.96
C GLY A 89 -14.63 5.62 -7.95
N ARG A 90 -13.84 5.83 -6.89
CA ARG A 90 -13.02 7.02 -6.72
C ARG A 90 -11.68 6.69 -6.07
N LEU A 91 -10.63 7.34 -6.54
CA LEU A 91 -9.31 7.26 -5.91
C LEU A 91 -9.29 8.14 -4.66
N ARG A 92 -8.85 7.55 -3.54
CA ARG A 92 -8.81 8.21 -2.23
C ARG A 92 -7.43 8.06 -1.60
N LEU A 93 -7.08 9.00 -0.73
CA LEU A 93 -5.96 8.84 0.16
C LEU A 93 -6.37 7.89 1.29
N SER A 94 -5.56 6.87 1.57
CA SER A 94 -5.87 5.86 2.58
C SER A 94 -4.68 5.69 3.52
N THR A 95 -4.96 5.64 4.82
CA THR A 95 -3.97 5.31 5.83
C THR A 95 -4.54 4.21 6.73
N VAL A 96 -3.76 3.14 6.91
CA VAL A 96 -4.12 2.04 7.79
C VAL A 96 -3.01 1.87 8.81
N VAL A 97 -3.37 1.95 10.08
CA VAL A 97 -2.47 1.67 11.21
C VAL A 97 -2.91 0.37 11.84
N THR A 98 -1.98 -0.56 11.97
CA THR A 98 -2.25 -1.88 12.53
C THR A 98 -1.37 -2.15 13.75
N VAL A 99 -2.02 -2.43 14.86
CA VAL A 99 -1.41 -2.95 16.08
C VAL A 99 -2.33 -4.08 16.55
N GLY A 100 -2.14 -5.29 15.99
CA GLY A 100 -3.06 -6.43 16.16
C GLY A 100 -4.32 -6.30 15.30
N TYR A 101 -4.96 -5.15 15.30
CA TYR A 101 -6.17 -4.81 14.54
C TYR A 101 -5.90 -3.58 13.67
N SER A 102 -6.53 -3.51 12.51
CA SER A 102 -6.38 -2.39 11.59
C SER A 102 -7.33 -1.25 11.92
N SER A 103 -6.80 -0.03 11.89
CA SER A 103 -7.56 1.22 11.94
C SER A 103 -7.41 1.91 10.60
N TRP A 104 -8.51 2.28 9.97
CA TRP A 104 -8.54 2.74 8.60
C TRP A 104 -9.08 4.18 8.53
N MET A 105 -8.34 5.05 7.88
CA MET A 105 -8.73 6.44 7.62
C MET A 105 -8.63 6.72 6.13
N MET A 106 -9.60 7.44 5.60
CA MET A 106 -9.65 7.82 4.19
C MET A 106 -9.97 9.30 4.03
N ALA A 107 -9.43 9.88 2.96
CA ALA A 107 -9.76 11.22 2.54
C ALA A 107 -9.93 11.24 1.01
N ASP A 108 -10.88 12.04 0.53
CA ASP A 108 -11.10 12.17 -0.90
C ASP A 108 -9.94 12.91 -1.56
N LEU A 109 -9.53 12.42 -2.72
CA LEU A 109 -8.65 13.14 -3.63
C LEU A 109 -9.50 13.85 -4.68
N PRO A 110 -8.99 14.93 -5.31
CA PRO A 110 -9.70 15.56 -6.40
C PRO A 110 -10.06 14.57 -7.50
N GLU A 111 -11.23 14.73 -8.12
CA GLU A 111 -11.62 13.92 -9.25
C GLU A 111 -10.58 14.03 -10.38
N GLY A 112 -10.31 12.90 -11.05
CA GLY A 112 -9.34 12.84 -12.13
C GLY A 112 -7.89 12.76 -11.66
N THR A 113 -7.64 12.65 -10.34
CA THR A 113 -6.28 12.43 -9.82
C THR A 113 -5.74 11.10 -10.36
N SER A 114 -4.56 11.16 -11.01
CA SER A 114 -3.91 9.99 -11.60
C SER A 114 -2.50 9.76 -11.05
N GLU A 115 -1.98 10.72 -10.29
CA GLU A 115 -0.62 10.68 -9.74
C GLU A 115 -0.62 11.34 -8.37
N VAL A 116 0.01 10.69 -7.39
CA VAL A 116 0.09 11.19 -6.02
C VAL A 116 1.51 11.01 -5.49
N GLY A 117 2.10 12.09 -5.00
CA GLY A 117 3.36 12.05 -4.25
C GLY A 117 3.08 11.78 -2.77
N LEU A 118 3.76 10.80 -2.20
CA LEU A 118 3.62 10.40 -0.80
C LEU A 118 4.96 10.45 -0.09
N SER A 119 4.94 10.80 1.19
CA SER A 119 6.11 10.69 2.06
C SER A 119 5.70 10.28 3.47
N LEU A 120 6.57 9.52 4.11
CA LEU A 120 6.50 9.17 5.54
C LEU A 120 7.83 9.54 6.19
N SER A 121 7.76 10.23 7.30
CA SER A 121 8.92 10.65 8.09
C SER A 121 8.78 10.25 9.54
#